data_7f9c2402c69f0541521b6d88afa058fa
#
_entry.id   7f9c2402c69f0541521b6d88afa058fa
#
_cell.length_a   1.000
_cell.length_b   1.000
_cell.length_c   1.000
_cell.angle_alpha   90.00
_cell.angle_beta   90.00
_cell.angle_gamma   90.00
#
_symmetry.space_group_name_H-M   'P 1'
#
loop_
_entity.id
_entity.type
_entity.pdbx_description
1 polymer ?
#
loop_
_entity_poly.entity_id
_entity_poly.type
_entity_poly.pdbx_seq_one_letter_code
_entity_poly.pdbx_strand_id
1 'polypeptide(L)'
;MASPRITLTMPGPDGEREVSVSNPDRVLWPQVGITKRELAEYLITIAEPFLAANGNRPVSLERFPEGVDGERFYSKNPPKGAPAFVESRTVTYNSGRRHPQIVFTEIAAAVWAVQMNTIVFHPWASLVSNTDNPVELRIDLDPQPGTDFADAAAVAPAMRDVLAEAGLTAFLKTSGNRGIHIFCPIEPEWEFLDVRHAVIAAGRELERRMPDKVTMNWWKEERGERIFIDFNQANRDRTMAGAYSPRALPHASVSTPLTWDELEAGVDPAAFTVRTIPRRLADVGDPWADLLAKPGRIDTLLEWWQRDLDDGLGELPFPPDFPKMPGEPPRVQPSRINPENWPKEEG
;
A
#
# COMPACT_ATOMS: atom_id res chain seq x y z
N MET A 1 24.24 -21.76 22.94
CA MET A 1 23.71 -22.77 22.00
C MET A 1 23.33 -22.03 20.71
N ALA A 2 23.60 -22.62 19.53
CA ALA A 2 23.18 -22.03 18.28
C ALA A 2 21.63 -22.03 18.18
N SER A 3 21.04 -20.94 17.64
CA SER A 3 19.59 -20.88 17.44
C SER A 3 19.14 -22.00 16.49
N PRO A 4 17.97 -22.64 16.75
CA PRO A 4 17.38 -23.59 15.82
C PRO A 4 17.26 -23.00 14.42
N ARG A 5 17.52 -23.82 13.40
CA ARG A 5 17.43 -23.39 11.99
C ARG A 5 16.73 -24.44 11.15
N ILE A 6 16.00 -23.99 10.14
CA ILE A 6 15.49 -24.82 9.05
C ILE A 6 15.97 -24.25 7.73
N THR A 7 16.05 -25.08 6.73
CA THR A 7 16.25 -24.68 5.34
C THR A 7 14.93 -24.86 4.61
N LEU A 8 14.46 -23.79 3.95
CA LEU A 8 13.27 -23.83 3.10
C LEU A 8 13.73 -23.76 1.64
N THR A 9 13.18 -24.64 0.82
CA THR A 9 13.46 -24.73 -0.62
C THR A 9 12.29 -24.16 -1.40
N MET A 10 12.57 -23.39 -2.44
CA MET A 10 11.58 -22.75 -3.29
C MET A 10 12.10 -22.56 -4.71
N PRO A 11 11.22 -22.34 -5.71
CA PRO A 11 11.66 -22.02 -7.06
C PRO A 11 12.50 -20.75 -7.12
N GLY A 12 13.56 -20.76 -7.91
CA GLY A 12 14.39 -19.64 -8.27
C GLY A 12 14.61 -19.57 -9.78
N PRO A 13 15.22 -18.49 -10.31
CA PRO A 13 15.41 -18.30 -11.75
C PRO A 13 16.19 -19.41 -12.44
N ASP A 14 17.20 -19.96 -11.75
CA ASP A 14 18.14 -20.95 -12.29
C ASP A 14 17.96 -22.34 -11.64
N GLY A 15 16.80 -22.65 -11.08
CA GLY A 15 16.49 -23.88 -10.38
C GLY A 15 16.00 -23.62 -8.94
N GLU A 16 16.27 -24.58 -8.04
CA GLU A 16 15.86 -24.42 -6.64
C GLU A 16 16.75 -23.43 -5.89
N ARG A 17 16.12 -22.66 -5.01
CA ARG A 17 16.75 -21.71 -4.10
C ARG A 17 16.52 -22.15 -2.65
N GLU A 18 17.55 -22.07 -1.83
CA GLU A 18 17.47 -22.38 -0.40
C GLU A 18 17.61 -21.12 0.45
N VAL A 19 16.74 -20.97 1.45
CA VAL A 19 16.81 -19.90 2.45
C VAL A 19 16.85 -20.52 3.84
N SER A 20 17.90 -20.19 4.60
CA SER A 20 18.03 -20.62 6.00
C SER A 20 17.25 -19.69 6.92
N VAL A 21 16.27 -20.20 7.64
CA VAL A 21 15.44 -19.48 8.61
C VAL A 21 15.80 -19.88 10.04
N SER A 22 16.30 -18.92 10.82
CA SER A 22 16.62 -19.10 12.25
C SER A 22 15.39 -18.86 13.11
N ASN A 23 15.31 -19.57 14.24
CA ASN A 23 14.18 -19.52 15.16
C ASN A 23 12.83 -19.70 14.44
N PRO A 24 12.64 -20.79 13.66
CA PRO A 24 11.46 -20.98 12.82
C PRO A 24 10.16 -21.04 13.63
N ASP A 25 10.23 -21.58 14.84
CA ASP A 25 9.07 -21.74 15.73
C ASP A 25 8.79 -20.51 16.59
N ARG A 26 9.52 -19.41 16.35
CA ARG A 26 9.24 -18.13 17.00
C ARG A 26 7.84 -17.66 16.60
N VAL A 27 6.99 -17.44 17.59
CA VAL A 27 5.64 -16.89 17.38
C VAL A 27 5.75 -15.42 17.04
N LEU A 28 5.22 -15.02 15.88
CA LEU A 28 5.16 -13.64 15.43
C LEU A 28 3.84 -12.98 15.80
N TRP A 29 2.73 -13.74 15.79
CA TRP A 29 1.41 -13.29 16.23
C TRP A 29 0.92 -14.14 17.41
N PRO A 30 1.11 -13.66 18.64
CA PRO A 30 0.77 -14.42 19.86
C PRO A 30 -0.72 -14.82 19.94
N GLN A 31 -1.63 -13.96 19.48
CA GLN A 31 -3.08 -14.19 19.58
C GLN A 31 -3.57 -15.37 18.74
N VAL A 32 -2.91 -15.66 17.62
CA VAL A 32 -3.29 -16.74 16.70
C VAL A 32 -2.22 -17.80 16.54
N GLY A 33 -1.08 -17.64 17.25
CA GLY A 33 0.01 -18.61 17.29
C GLY A 33 0.74 -18.80 15.96
N ILE A 34 0.74 -17.81 15.06
CA ILE A 34 1.45 -17.89 13.78
C ILE A 34 2.95 -17.69 14.03
N THR A 35 3.74 -18.64 13.50
CA THR A 35 5.18 -18.68 13.64
C THR A 35 5.90 -18.04 12.44
N LYS A 36 7.19 -17.83 12.61
CA LYS A 36 8.07 -17.36 11.54
C LYS A 36 8.15 -18.37 10.38
N ARG A 37 8.10 -19.66 10.68
CA ARG A 37 8.02 -20.74 9.69
C ARG A 37 6.74 -20.60 8.85
N GLU A 38 5.57 -20.52 9.50
CA GLU A 38 4.29 -20.41 8.81
C GLU A 38 4.23 -19.18 7.90
N LEU A 39 4.80 -18.04 8.33
CA LEU A 39 4.86 -16.85 7.49
C LEU A 39 5.78 -17.05 6.27
N ALA A 40 6.92 -17.73 6.42
CA ALA A 40 7.82 -18.03 5.32
C ALA A 40 7.16 -19.02 4.32
N GLU A 41 6.53 -20.07 4.82
CA GLU A 41 5.79 -21.05 4.02
C GLU A 41 4.59 -20.43 3.31
N TYR A 42 3.89 -19.50 3.95
CA TYR A 42 2.85 -18.69 3.33
C TYR A 42 3.35 -18.01 2.06
N LEU A 43 4.47 -17.25 2.14
CA LEU A 43 5.03 -16.56 0.98
C LEU A 43 5.47 -17.51 -0.13
N ILE A 44 6.02 -18.67 0.21
CA ILE A 44 6.39 -19.70 -0.78
C ILE A 44 5.14 -20.19 -1.50
N THR A 45 4.07 -20.45 -0.76
CA THR A 45 2.81 -20.97 -1.32
C THR A 45 2.13 -19.99 -2.27
N ILE A 46 2.23 -18.69 -2.00
CA ILE A 46 1.61 -17.65 -2.81
C ILE A 46 2.64 -16.89 -3.66
N ALA A 47 3.77 -17.52 -4.00
CA ALA A 47 4.91 -16.84 -4.62
C ALA A 47 4.53 -16.10 -5.91
N GLU A 48 3.76 -16.73 -6.80
CA GLU A 48 3.38 -16.16 -8.08
C GLU A 48 2.53 -14.88 -7.94
N PRO A 49 1.35 -14.90 -7.29
CA PRO A 49 0.56 -13.67 -7.10
C PRO A 49 1.26 -12.61 -6.25
N PHE A 50 2.07 -13.03 -5.25
CA PHE A 50 2.84 -12.08 -4.46
C PHE A 50 3.88 -11.33 -5.30
N LEU A 51 4.64 -12.02 -6.15
CA LEU A 51 5.64 -11.42 -7.03
C LEU A 51 5.00 -10.63 -8.17
N ALA A 52 3.88 -11.09 -8.73
CA ALA A 52 3.14 -10.34 -9.75
C ALA A 52 2.76 -8.94 -9.25
N ALA A 53 2.30 -8.82 -8.00
CA ALA A 53 1.88 -7.56 -7.40
C ALA A 53 3.04 -6.71 -6.84
N ASN A 54 4.06 -7.32 -6.26
CA ASN A 54 5.09 -6.64 -5.47
C ASN A 54 6.50 -6.73 -6.06
N GLY A 55 6.72 -7.60 -7.03
CA GLY A 55 8.03 -7.82 -7.65
C GLY A 55 8.49 -6.67 -8.53
N ASN A 56 9.80 -6.60 -8.78
CA ASN A 56 10.44 -5.57 -9.59
C ASN A 56 10.12 -4.14 -9.16
N ARG A 57 9.82 -3.93 -7.88
CA ARG A 57 9.54 -2.63 -7.26
C ARG A 57 10.52 -2.38 -6.12
N PRO A 58 10.90 -1.12 -5.85
CA PRO A 58 11.54 -0.80 -4.57
C PRO A 58 10.57 -1.11 -3.43
N VAL A 59 11.03 -1.84 -2.40
CA VAL A 59 10.18 -2.27 -1.28
C VAL A 59 10.74 -1.76 0.03
N SER A 60 9.88 -1.18 0.87
CA SER A 60 10.16 -0.91 2.27
C SER A 60 9.65 -2.08 3.12
N LEU A 61 10.50 -2.57 4.02
CA LEU A 61 10.21 -3.70 4.89
C LEU A 61 9.87 -3.18 6.29
N GLU A 62 8.69 -3.52 6.81
CA GLU A 62 8.34 -3.23 8.19
C GLU A 62 8.64 -4.47 9.04
N ARG A 63 9.61 -4.32 9.94
CA ARG A 63 10.23 -5.42 10.70
C ARG A 63 9.81 -5.39 12.16
N PHE A 64 9.58 -6.56 12.70
CA PHE A 64 9.12 -6.81 14.06
C PHE A 64 10.02 -7.84 14.76
N PRO A 65 11.17 -7.46 15.29
CA PRO A 65 12.12 -8.39 15.89
C PRO A 65 11.54 -9.26 17.02
N GLU A 66 10.55 -8.72 17.75
CA GLU A 66 9.91 -9.39 18.89
C GLU A 66 8.48 -9.85 18.60
N GLY A 67 8.04 -9.84 17.31
CA GLY A 67 6.67 -10.11 16.90
C GLY A 67 5.82 -8.85 16.91
N VAL A 68 4.53 -9.00 16.55
CA VAL A 68 3.61 -7.87 16.28
C VAL A 68 3.32 -6.99 17.49
N ASP A 69 3.49 -7.53 18.71
CA ASP A 69 3.27 -6.78 19.95
C ASP A 69 4.53 -5.99 20.40
N GLY A 70 5.67 -6.19 19.72
CA GLY A 70 6.93 -5.52 20.02
C GLY A 70 7.16 -4.24 19.20
N GLU A 71 8.35 -3.66 19.39
CA GLU A 71 8.78 -2.52 18.61
C GLU A 71 8.92 -2.85 17.12
N ARG A 72 8.62 -1.86 16.28
CA ARG A 72 8.76 -1.97 14.84
C ARG A 72 9.68 -0.90 14.27
N PHE A 73 10.32 -1.23 13.16
CA PHE A 73 11.08 -0.26 12.39
C PHE A 73 11.06 -0.58 10.89
N TYR A 74 11.29 0.43 10.07
CA TYR A 74 11.39 0.27 8.63
C TYR A 74 12.82 0.02 8.20
N SER A 75 13.01 -0.97 7.31
CA SER A 75 14.26 -1.28 6.64
C SER A 75 14.07 -1.17 5.13
N LYS A 76 14.96 -0.48 4.47
CA LYS A 76 14.88 -0.23 3.02
C LYS A 76 16.06 -0.84 2.29
N ASN A 77 17.25 -0.84 2.92
CA ASN A 77 18.49 -1.29 2.34
C ASN A 77 18.81 -2.73 2.76
N PRO A 78 19.39 -3.56 1.89
CA PRO A 78 19.95 -4.83 2.31
C PRO A 78 21.14 -4.57 3.27
N PRO A 79 21.22 -5.29 4.40
CA PRO A 79 22.38 -5.19 5.27
C PRO A 79 23.62 -5.79 4.61
N LYS A 80 24.80 -5.43 5.12
CA LYS A 80 26.07 -6.05 4.68
C LYS A 80 26.00 -7.57 4.89
N GLY A 81 26.34 -8.34 3.85
CA GLY A 81 26.29 -9.80 3.91
C GLY A 81 24.93 -10.41 3.58
N ALA A 82 23.98 -9.62 3.07
CA ALA A 82 22.76 -10.19 2.47
C ALA A 82 23.13 -11.15 1.32
N PRO A 83 22.37 -12.25 1.13
CA PRO A 83 22.58 -13.17 0.01
C PRO A 83 22.49 -12.45 -1.35
N ALA A 84 23.19 -12.99 -2.36
CA ALA A 84 23.25 -12.38 -3.69
C ALA A 84 21.87 -12.24 -4.38
N PHE A 85 20.92 -13.12 -4.05
CA PHE A 85 19.54 -13.05 -4.56
C PHE A 85 18.70 -11.94 -3.91
N VAL A 86 19.21 -11.27 -2.88
CA VAL A 86 18.58 -10.08 -2.30
C VAL A 86 19.08 -8.86 -3.05
N GLU A 87 18.43 -8.59 -4.16
CA GLU A 87 18.80 -7.47 -5.02
C GLU A 87 18.43 -6.12 -4.41
N SER A 88 19.12 -5.08 -4.88
CA SER A 88 18.77 -3.71 -4.58
C SER A 88 19.04 -2.80 -5.79
N ARG A 89 18.29 -1.71 -5.83
CA ARG A 89 18.48 -0.64 -6.82
C ARG A 89 18.53 0.70 -6.10
N THR A 90 19.42 1.57 -6.57
CA THR A 90 19.50 2.94 -6.05
C THR A 90 18.31 3.73 -6.56
N VAL A 91 17.52 4.25 -5.64
CA VAL A 91 16.36 5.11 -5.93
C VAL A 91 16.61 6.52 -5.43
N THR A 92 15.94 7.49 -6.04
CA THR A 92 15.95 8.89 -5.60
C THR A 92 14.62 9.16 -4.87
N TYR A 93 14.72 9.58 -3.62
CA TYR A 93 13.57 10.01 -2.81
C TYR A 93 13.14 11.43 -3.18
N ASN A 94 11.95 11.82 -2.78
CA ASN A 94 11.45 13.18 -3.00
C ASN A 94 12.37 14.26 -2.40
N SER A 95 13.07 13.95 -1.31
CA SER A 95 14.08 14.81 -0.69
C SER A 95 15.37 14.98 -1.52
N GLY A 96 15.49 14.35 -2.70
CA GLY A 96 16.71 14.29 -3.52
C GLY A 96 17.77 13.31 -3.00
N ARG A 97 17.57 12.69 -1.84
CA ARG A 97 18.51 11.67 -1.32
C ARG A 97 18.42 10.40 -2.16
N ARG A 98 19.59 9.78 -2.36
CA ARG A 98 19.71 8.51 -3.10
C ARG A 98 20.13 7.41 -2.15
N HIS A 99 19.38 6.30 -2.18
CA HIS A 99 19.69 5.13 -1.36
C HIS A 99 19.43 3.84 -2.13
N PRO A 100 20.20 2.76 -1.89
CA PRO A 100 19.82 1.44 -2.33
C PRO A 100 18.54 1.02 -1.62
N GLN A 101 17.63 0.39 -2.35
CA GLN A 101 16.39 -0.17 -1.82
C GLN A 101 16.21 -1.58 -2.32
N ILE A 102 15.76 -2.47 -1.42
CA ILE A 102 15.52 -3.89 -1.72
C ILE A 102 14.47 -4.00 -2.84
N VAL A 103 14.69 -4.96 -3.72
CA VAL A 103 13.79 -5.34 -4.82
C VAL A 103 13.57 -6.84 -4.76
N PHE A 104 12.34 -7.27 -4.93
CA PHE A 104 12.02 -8.68 -5.06
C PHE A 104 11.99 -9.09 -6.54
N THR A 105 13.01 -9.80 -6.98
CA THR A 105 13.08 -10.43 -8.32
C THR A 105 12.75 -11.91 -8.26
N GLU A 106 12.83 -12.51 -7.07
CA GLU A 106 12.46 -13.88 -6.75
C GLU A 106 11.88 -13.98 -5.34
N ILE A 107 11.07 -14.99 -5.07
CA ILE A 107 10.39 -15.17 -3.78
C ILE A 107 11.38 -15.40 -2.63
N ALA A 108 12.54 -15.96 -2.90
CA ALA A 108 13.58 -16.17 -1.90
C ALA A 108 14.00 -14.87 -1.21
N ALA A 109 13.96 -13.73 -1.90
CA ALA A 109 14.26 -12.42 -1.30
C ALA A 109 13.19 -12.00 -0.28
N ALA A 110 11.91 -12.28 -0.54
CA ALA A 110 10.83 -12.03 0.42
C ALA A 110 10.88 -12.99 1.61
N VAL A 111 11.17 -14.28 1.39
CA VAL A 111 11.38 -15.27 2.46
C VAL A 111 12.59 -14.90 3.31
N TRP A 112 13.67 -14.43 2.70
CA TRP A 112 14.81 -13.89 3.44
C TRP A 112 14.42 -12.65 4.27
N ALA A 113 13.54 -11.78 3.76
CA ALA A 113 13.02 -10.65 4.54
C ALA A 113 12.25 -11.14 5.78
N VAL A 114 11.46 -12.24 5.68
CA VAL A 114 10.86 -12.91 6.84
C VAL A 114 11.92 -13.44 7.79
N GLN A 115 13.01 -14.03 7.28
CA GLN A 115 14.15 -14.40 8.13
C GLN A 115 14.66 -13.20 8.95
N MET A 116 14.61 -12.00 8.41
CA MET A 116 14.96 -10.75 9.09
C MET A 116 13.79 -10.14 9.91
N ASN A 117 12.75 -10.94 10.21
CA ASN A 117 11.54 -10.59 10.95
C ASN A 117 10.69 -9.48 10.27
N THR A 118 10.66 -9.46 8.96
CA THR A 118 9.70 -8.64 8.21
C THR A 118 8.32 -9.27 8.25
N ILE A 119 7.31 -8.47 8.50
CA ILE A 119 5.90 -8.87 8.46
C ILE A 119 5.17 -8.14 7.35
N VAL A 120 5.36 -6.82 7.23
CA VAL A 120 4.62 -6.02 6.25
C VAL A 120 5.57 -5.55 5.14
N PHE A 121 5.10 -5.68 3.91
CA PHE A 121 5.83 -5.34 2.69
C PHE A 121 5.17 -4.14 2.02
N HIS A 122 5.94 -3.09 1.76
CA HIS A 122 5.45 -1.81 1.22
C HIS A 122 6.13 -1.49 -0.11
N PRO A 123 5.59 -1.95 -1.26
CA PRO A 123 6.16 -1.66 -2.58
C PRO A 123 5.84 -0.24 -3.04
N TRP A 124 6.74 0.35 -3.81
CA TRP A 124 6.50 1.59 -4.53
C TRP A 124 5.45 1.42 -5.64
N ALA A 125 4.85 2.54 -6.06
CA ALA A 125 3.93 2.56 -7.19
C ALA A 125 4.64 2.45 -8.55
N SER A 126 5.96 2.54 -8.59
CA SER A 126 6.79 2.45 -9.80
C SER A 126 7.61 1.17 -9.85
N LEU A 127 8.03 0.77 -11.04
CA LEU A 127 8.98 -0.33 -11.26
C LEU A 127 10.42 0.17 -11.17
N VAL A 128 11.36 -0.73 -10.88
CA VAL A 128 12.80 -0.41 -10.81
C VAL A 128 13.40 -0.04 -12.15
N SER A 129 12.76 -0.38 -13.27
CA SER A 129 13.14 0.05 -14.60
C SER A 129 12.96 1.55 -14.83
N ASN A 130 11.96 2.14 -14.15
CA ASN A 130 11.69 3.57 -14.17
C ASN A 130 11.04 3.98 -12.84
N THR A 131 11.85 4.46 -11.90
CA THR A 131 11.38 4.86 -10.56
C THR A 131 10.78 6.26 -10.51
N ASP A 132 10.84 7.00 -11.60
CA ASP A 132 10.33 8.38 -11.66
C ASP A 132 8.86 8.44 -12.07
N ASN A 133 8.40 7.43 -12.80
CA ASN A 133 7.03 7.34 -13.29
C ASN A 133 6.30 6.14 -12.66
N PRO A 134 5.21 6.35 -11.93
CA PRO A 134 4.39 5.26 -11.43
C PRO A 134 3.69 4.49 -12.57
N VAL A 135 3.50 3.19 -12.37
CA VAL A 135 2.75 2.31 -13.27
C VAL A 135 1.31 2.07 -12.81
N GLU A 136 0.96 2.68 -11.69
CA GLU A 136 -0.38 2.57 -11.12
C GLU A 136 -0.75 3.83 -10.32
N LEU A 137 -1.98 4.26 -10.49
CA LEU A 137 -2.66 5.23 -9.65
C LEU A 137 -3.23 4.48 -8.45
N ARG A 138 -2.99 4.99 -7.24
CA ARG A 138 -3.41 4.38 -5.97
C ARG A 138 -4.33 5.32 -5.22
N ILE A 139 -5.49 4.83 -4.81
CA ILE A 139 -6.46 5.53 -3.98
C ILE A 139 -6.65 4.77 -2.68
N ASP A 140 -6.56 5.46 -1.57
CA ASP A 140 -6.78 4.93 -0.22
C ASP A 140 -8.11 5.48 0.34
N LEU A 141 -9.08 4.59 0.51
CA LEU A 141 -10.35 4.86 1.17
C LEU A 141 -10.17 4.57 2.67
N ASP A 142 -9.86 5.59 3.46
CA ASP A 142 -9.51 5.46 4.88
C ASP A 142 -10.68 5.85 5.80
N PRO A 143 -11.35 4.87 6.45
CA PRO A 143 -12.41 5.12 7.42
C PRO A 143 -11.92 5.95 8.61
N GLN A 144 -12.58 7.07 8.88
CA GLN A 144 -12.30 7.91 10.03
C GLN A 144 -13.00 7.39 11.29
N PRO A 145 -12.72 7.91 12.50
CA PRO A 145 -13.43 7.52 13.70
C PRO A 145 -14.96 7.63 13.52
N GLY A 146 -15.69 6.57 13.84
CA GLY A 146 -17.15 6.47 13.63
C GLY A 146 -17.52 5.77 12.32
N THR A 147 -16.57 5.47 11.44
CA THR A 147 -16.77 4.66 10.22
C THR A 147 -15.88 3.42 10.21
N ASP A 148 -16.24 2.44 9.39
CA ASP A 148 -15.56 1.15 9.32
C ASP A 148 -15.39 0.64 7.87
N PHE A 149 -15.06 -0.63 7.73
CA PHE A 149 -14.90 -1.28 6.44
C PHE A 149 -16.18 -1.28 5.60
N ALA A 150 -17.34 -1.42 6.23
CA ALA A 150 -18.62 -1.44 5.51
C ALA A 150 -18.93 -0.07 4.88
N ASP A 151 -18.57 1.03 5.56
CA ASP A 151 -18.68 2.37 5.00
C ASP A 151 -17.74 2.58 3.80
N ALA A 152 -16.49 2.10 3.90
CA ALA A 152 -15.56 2.14 2.77
C ALA A 152 -16.06 1.28 1.60
N ALA A 153 -16.61 0.08 1.88
CA ALA A 153 -17.19 -0.80 0.88
C ALA A 153 -18.41 -0.17 0.17
N ALA A 154 -19.22 0.61 0.89
CA ALA A 154 -20.35 1.34 0.31
C ALA A 154 -19.92 2.50 -0.61
N VAL A 155 -18.74 3.07 -0.39
CA VAL A 155 -18.20 4.17 -1.18
C VAL A 155 -17.40 3.68 -2.41
N ALA A 156 -16.73 2.54 -2.29
CA ALA A 156 -15.81 2.04 -3.32
C ALA A 156 -16.42 1.89 -4.73
N PRO A 157 -17.67 1.40 -4.92
CA PRO A 157 -18.30 1.34 -6.25
C PRO A 157 -18.46 2.71 -6.91
N ALA A 158 -18.79 3.75 -6.16
CA ALA A 158 -18.89 5.10 -6.71
C ALA A 158 -17.51 5.64 -7.16
N MET A 159 -16.43 5.29 -6.46
CA MET A 159 -15.07 5.61 -6.92
C MET A 159 -14.72 4.83 -8.19
N ARG A 160 -15.09 3.54 -8.29
CA ARG A 160 -14.94 2.76 -9.53
C ARG A 160 -15.61 3.48 -10.71
N ASP A 161 -16.83 3.97 -10.50
CA ASP A 161 -17.60 4.64 -11.57
C ASP A 161 -16.94 5.96 -11.97
N VAL A 162 -16.44 6.76 -11.02
CA VAL A 162 -15.65 7.99 -11.28
C VAL A 162 -14.41 7.66 -12.14
N LEU A 163 -13.68 6.60 -11.81
CA LEU A 163 -12.49 6.18 -12.53
C LEU A 163 -12.83 5.63 -13.92
N ALA A 164 -13.94 4.89 -14.06
CA ALA A 164 -14.43 4.37 -15.34
C ALA A 164 -14.84 5.50 -16.28
N GLU A 165 -15.48 6.56 -15.79
CA GLU A 165 -15.79 7.78 -16.57
C GLU A 165 -14.52 8.48 -17.08
N ALA A 166 -13.43 8.39 -16.32
CA ALA A 166 -12.11 8.87 -16.75
C ALA A 166 -11.35 7.88 -17.65
N GLY A 167 -11.96 6.75 -18.05
CA GLY A 167 -11.37 5.74 -18.92
C GLY A 167 -10.40 4.78 -18.23
N LEU A 168 -10.43 4.69 -16.91
CA LEU A 168 -9.55 3.83 -16.12
C LEU A 168 -10.26 2.57 -15.64
N THR A 169 -9.54 1.43 -15.66
CA THR A 169 -10.01 0.19 -15.05
C THR A 169 -9.52 0.12 -13.60
N ALA A 170 -10.45 -0.01 -12.67
CA ALA A 170 -10.16 -0.05 -11.25
C ALA A 170 -10.12 -1.49 -10.71
N PHE A 171 -9.06 -1.80 -9.99
CA PHE A 171 -8.87 -3.01 -9.21
C PHE A 171 -8.90 -2.64 -7.72
N LEU A 172 -9.36 -3.53 -6.87
CA LEU A 172 -9.46 -3.24 -5.45
C LEU A 172 -8.83 -4.34 -4.59
N LYS A 173 -8.47 -3.94 -3.37
CA LYS A 173 -8.08 -4.85 -2.30
C LYS A 173 -8.49 -4.31 -0.93
N THR A 174 -8.61 -5.18 0.05
CA THR A 174 -8.67 -4.73 1.45
C THR A 174 -7.33 -4.10 1.84
N SER A 175 -7.34 -3.13 2.73
CA SER A 175 -6.09 -2.64 3.34
C SER A 175 -5.46 -3.66 4.29
N GLY A 176 -6.18 -4.76 4.59
CA GLY A 176 -5.88 -5.71 5.67
C GLY A 176 -6.14 -5.12 7.06
N ASN A 177 -6.81 -3.97 7.14
CA ASN A 177 -7.34 -3.33 8.34
C ASN A 177 -8.78 -2.88 8.06
N ARG A 178 -9.10 -1.60 8.17
CA ARG A 178 -10.47 -1.07 8.04
C ARG A 178 -10.77 -0.47 6.66
N GLY A 179 -9.77 -0.15 5.86
CA GLY A 179 -9.92 0.56 4.60
C GLY A 179 -9.91 -0.33 3.38
N ILE A 180 -10.15 0.30 2.23
CA ILE A 180 -10.06 -0.28 0.90
C ILE A 180 -9.07 0.53 0.08
N HIS A 181 -8.21 -0.16 -0.66
CA HIS A 181 -7.32 0.46 -1.62
C HIS A 181 -7.80 0.15 -3.04
N ILE A 182 -7.86 1.16 -3.88
CA ILE A 182 -8.20 1.04 -5.30
C ILE A 182 -6.96 1.36 -6.13
N PHE A 183 -6.69 0.53 -7.13
CA PHE A 183 -5.54 0.64 -8.02
C PHE A 183 -6.01 0.70 -9.47
N CYS A 184 -5.46 1.63 -10.23
CA CYS A 184 -5.64 1.65 -11.67
C CYS A 184 -4.28 1.54 -12.33
N PRO A 185 -4.04 0.55 -13.21
CA PRO A 185 -2.83 0.52 -14.01
C PRO A 185 -2.80 1.71 -14.95
N ILE A 186 -1.66 2.38 -15.04
CA ILE A 186 -1.48 3.56 -15.90
C ILE A 186 -0.20 3.44 -16.71
N GLU A 187 -0.18 4.08 -17.88
CA GLU A 187 1.04 4.24 -18.67
C GLU A 187 2.09 4.99 -17.85
N PRO A 188 3.37 4.61 -17.86
CA PRO A 188 4.43 5.24 -17.07
C PRO A 188 4.95 6.54 -17.74
N GLU A 189 4.04 7.43 -18.13
CA GLU A 189 4.33 8.69 -18.83
C GLU A 189 4.31 9.89 -17.90
N TRP A 190 3.61 9.81 -16.77
CA TRP A 190 3.42 10.89 -15.82
C TRP A 190 4.35 10.78 -14.61
N GLU A 191 4.69 11.93 -14.04
CA GLU A 191 5.39 11.99 -12.76
C GLU A 191 4.44 11.77 -11.58
N PHE A 192 5.00 11.51 -10.40
CA PHE A 192 4.21 11.32 -9.18
C PHE A 192 3.32 12.50 -8.84
N LEU A 193 3.73 13.72 -9.20
CA LEU A 193 2.93 14.91 -8.96
C LEU A 193 1.66 14.90 -9.81
N ASP A 194 1.76 14.54 -11.08
CA ASP A 194 0.62 14.44 -11.99
C ASP A 194 -0.37 13.38 -11.48
N VAL A 195 0.15 12.21 -11.08
CA VAL A 195 -0.69 11.14 -10.54
C VAL A 195 -1.36 11.55 -9.22
N ARG A 196 -0.68 12.33 -8.37
CA ARG A 196 -1.31 12.90 -7.17
C ARG A 196 -2.43 13.88 -7.53
N HIS A 197 -2.24 14.75 -8.52
CA HIS A 197 -3.28 15.65 -9.02
C HIS A 197 -4.47 14.87 -9.58
N ALA A 198 -4.23 13.80 -10.31
CA ALA A 198 -5.27 12.90 -10.79
C ALA A 198 -6.08 12.26 -9.64
N VAL A 199 -5.40 11.81 -8.57
CA VAL A 199 -6.07 11.28 -7.36
C VAL A 199 -6.89 12.36 -6.67
N ILE A 200 -6.39 13.59 -6.58
CA ILE A 200 -7.14 14.72 -5.99
C ILE A 200 -8.39 15.02 -6.82
N ALA A 201 -8.28 15.07 -8.14
CA ALA A 201 -9.41 15.32 -9.02
C ALA A 201 -10.49 14.23 -8.91
N ALA A 202 -10.09 12.95 -8.91
CA ALA A 202 -11.02 11.83 -8.68
C ALA A 202 -11.67 11.89 -7.29
N GLY A 203 -10.88 12.21 -6.25
CA GLY A 203 -11.39 12.33 -4.88
C GLY A 203 -12.38 13.48 -4.73
N ARG A 204 -12.11 14.64 -5.31
CA ARG A 204 -13.04 15.79 -5.33
C ARG A 204 -14.31 15.47 -6.08
N GLU A 205 -14.22 14.75 -7.21
CA GLU A 205 -15.40 14.30 -7.93
C GLU A 205 -16.27 13.37 -7.10
N LEU A 206 -15.65 12.42 -6.39
CA LEU A 206 -16.37 11.54 -5.47
C LEU A 206 -16.99 12.32 -4.29
N GLU A 207 -16.26 13.27 -3.70
CA GLU A 207 -16.78 14.11 -2.62
C GLU A 207 -17.99 14.95 -3.08
N ARG A 208 -17.99 15.48 -4.33
CA ARG A 208 -19.16 16.16 -4.91
C ARG A 208 -20.38 15.24 -5.02
N ARG A 209 -20.19 13.96 -5.34
CA ARG A 209 -21.26 12.97 -5.47
C ARG A 209 -21.76 12.45 -4.11
N MET A 210 -20.87 12.38 -3.12
CA MET A 210 -21.15 11.78 -1.81
C MET A 210 -20.62 12.65 -0.65
N PRO A 211 -21.04 13.93 -0.53
CA PRO A 211 -20.45 14.88 0.42
C PRO A 211 -20.63 14.48 1.89
N ASP A 212 -21.70 13.73 2.20
CA ASP A 212 -21.98 13.22 3.56
C ASP A 212 -21.19 11.95 3.91
N LYS A 213 -20.57 11.30 2.94
CA LYS A 213 -19.87 10.01 3.10
C LYS A 213 -18.37 10.12 2.91
N VAL A 214 -17.89 11.05 2.08
CA VAL A 214 -16.51 11.18 1.64
C VAL A 214 -15.95 12.54 2.01
N THR A 215 -14.66 12.62 2.28
CA THR A 215 -13.98 13.90 2.51
C THR A 215 -12.58 13.92 1.95
N MET A 216 -12.20 15.08 1.40
CA MET A 216 -10.84 15.43 0.99
C MET A 216 -10.14 16.31 2.03
N ASN A 217 -10.77 16.61 3.18
CA ASN A 217 -10.21 17.49 4.20
C ASN A 217 -8.92 16.91 4.78
N TRP A 218 -7.84 17.69 4.64
CA TRP A 218 -6.54 17.29 5.19
C TRP A 218 -6.54 17.21 6.71
N TRP A 219 -7.18 18.17 7.38
CA TRP A 219 -7.20 18.24 8.84
C TRP A 219 -8.14 17.19 9.44
N LYS A 220 -7.62 16.39 10.37
CA LYS A 220 -8.40 15.30 10.99
C LYS A 220 -9.67 15.80 11.69
N GLU A 221 -9.60 16.98 12.25
CA GLU A 221 -10.69 17.64 12.95
C GLU A 221 -11.89 17.95 12.04
N GLU A 222 -11.65 18.12 10.75
CA GLU A 222 -12.65 18.46 9.73
C GLU A 222 -13.21 17.25 9.00
N ARG A 223 -12.62 16.05 9.20
CA ARG A 223 -13.01 14.86 8.45
C ARG A 223 -14.37 14.30 8.87
N GLY A 224 -14.74 14.46 10.16
CA GLY A 224 -15.97 13.89 10.70
C GLY A 224 -16.01 12.35 10.57
N GLU A 225 -17.21 11.79 10.60
CA GLU A 225 -17.47 10.36 10.41
C GLU A 225 -17.64 10.03 8.92
N ARG A 226 -16.56 10.25 8.14
CA ARG A 226 -16.55 10.06 6.68
C ARG A 226 -15.34 9.23 6.25
N ILE A 227 -15.36 8.76 5.02
CA ILE A 227 -14.22 8.11 4.38
C ILE A 227 -13.29 9.20 3.84
N PHE A 228 -12.07 9.22 4.34
CA PHE A 228 -11.03 10.12 3.86
C PHE A 228 -10.33 9.53 2.64
N ILE A 229 -10.22 10.31 1.58
CA ILE A 229 -9.39 9.96 0.43
C ILE A 229 -7.97 10.45 0.70
N ASP A 230 -7.05 9.52 1.04
CA ASP A 230 -5.66 9.91 1.31
C ASP A 230 -4.88 10.08 0.01
N PHE A 231 -5.00 11.26 -0.58
CA PHE A 231 -4.33 11.66 -1.82
C PHE A 231 -2.80 11.72 -1.70
N ASN A 232 -2.27 11.79 -0.48
CA ASN A 232 -0.83 11.82 -0.26
C ASN A 232 -0.16 10.44 -0.39
N GLN A 233 -0.94 9.35 -0.45
CA GLN A 233 -0.39 8.03 -0.78
C GLN A 233 0.08 7.94 -2.25
N ALA A 234 -0.39 8.82 -3.13
CA ALA A 234 0.07 8.92 -4.52
C ALA A 234 1.41 9.66 -4.68
N ASN A 235 1.96 10.25 -3.63
CA ASN A 235 3.26 10.92 -3.70
C ASN A 235 4.42 9.94 -3.87
N ARG A 236 5.54 10.44 -4.45
CA ARG A 236 6.80 9.70 -4.55
C ARG A 236 7.23 9.20 -3.16
N ASP A 237 7.80 8.00 -3.12
CA ASP A 237 8.29 7.30 -1.93
C ASP A 237 7.25 7.04 -0.82
N ARG A 238 5.97 7.34 -1.06
CA ARG A 238 4.87 6.88 -0.24
C ARG A 238 4.50 5.45 -0.61
N THR A 239 4.14 4.68 0.37
CA THR A 239 3.90 3.25 0.19
C THR A 239 2.70 2.80 1.00
N MET A 240 1.95 1.88 0.42
CA MET A 240 0.87 1.13 1.06
C MET A 240 1.32 -0.30 1.29
N ALA A 241 0.68 -1.02 2.20
CA ALA A 241 0.87 -2.46 2.29
C ALA A 241 0.52 -3.09 0.93
N GLY A 242 1.47 -3.84 0.37
CA GLY A 242 1.30 -4.49 -0.93
C GLY A 242 0.20 -5.54 -0.93
N ALA A 243 -0.28 -5.93 -2.10
CA ALA A 243 -1.20 -7.06 -2.20
C ALA A 243 -0.56 -8.32 -1.62
N TYR A 244 -1.36 -9.11 -0.92
CA TYR A 244 -0.92 -10.32 -0.23
C TYR A 244 0.09 -10.09 0.91
N SER A 245 0.39 -8.84 1.26
CA SER A 245 1.21 -8.53 2.44
C SER A 245 0.42 -8.79 3.71
N PRO A 246 0.95 -9.57 4.66
CA PRO A 246 0.37 -9.64 6.00
C PRO A 246 0.40 -8.29 6.69
N ARG A 247 -0.46 -8.13 7.70
CA ARG A 247 -0.50 -6.94 8.56
C ARG A 247 -0.14 -7.33 9.98
N ALA A 248 0.53 -6.43 10.67
CA ALA A 248 0.88 -6.60 12.07
C ALA A 248 -0.33 -6.30 12.98
N LEU A 249 -1.45 -6.99 12.72
CA LEU A 249 -2.68 -6.92 13.50
C LEU A 249 -2.90 -8.26 14.22
N PRO A 250 -3.63 -8.29 15.36
CA PRO A 250 -3.71 -9.48 16.22
C PRO A 250 -4.10 -10.79 15.52
N HIS A 251 -4.97 -10.72 14.51
CA HIS A 251 -5.48 -11.88 13.77
C HIS A 251 -4.70 -12.21 12.48
N ALA A 252 -3.52 -11.58 12.27
CA ALA A 252 -2.65 -11.80 11.11
C ALA A 252 -3.38 -11.62 9.77
N SER A 253 -4.17 -10.55 9.66
CA SER A 253 -4.88 -10.21 8.41
C SER A 253 -3.91 -9.97 7.26
N VAL A 254 -4.43 -10.11 6.06
CA VAL A 254 -3.69 -9.91 4.81
C VAL A 254 -4.38 -8.83 3.98
N SER A 255 -3.58 -7.95 3.38
CA SER A 255 -4.06 -6.97 2.40
C SER A 255 -4.41 -7.70 1.10
N THR A 256 -5.70 -7.99 0.90
CA THR A 256 -6.18 -9.02 -0.01
C THR A 256 -6.88 -8.43 -1.24
N PRO A 257 -6.39 -8.73 -2.47
CA PRO A 257 -7.11 -8.49 -3.71
C PRO A 257 -8.50 -9.11 -3.71
N LEU A 258 -9.48 -8.36 -4.21
CA LEU A 258 -10.88 -8.77 -4.35
C LEU A 258 -11.35 -8.52 -5.78
N THR A 259 -12.40 -9.23 -6.17
CA THR A 259 -13.25 -8.82 -7.29
C THR A 259 -14.30 -7.81 -6.80
N TRP A 260 -14.87 -7.03 -7.72
CA TRP A 260 -15.97 -6.11 -7.39
C TRP A 260 -17.22 -6.86 -6.92
N ASP A 261 -17.51 -8.02 -7.54
CA ASP A 261 -18.64 -8.87 -7.15
C ASP A 261 -18.50 -9.38 -5.71
N GLU A 262 -17.28 -9.74 -5.28
CA GLU A 262 -17.04 -10.13 -3.88
C GLU A 262 -17.30 -8.97 -2.92
N LEU A 263 -16.84 -7.76 -3.25
CA LEU A 263 -17.09 -6.60 -2.41
C LEU A 263 -18.60 -6.30 -2.29
N GLU A 264 -19.32 -6.33 -3.41
CA GLU A 264 -20.75 -6.07 -3.48
C GLU A 264 -21.58 -7.17 -2.80
N ALA A 265 -21.11 -8.42 -2.82
CA ALA A 265 -21.73 -9.53 -2.08
C ALA A 265 -21.52 -9.43 -0.56
N GLY A 266 -20.59 -8.58 -0.12
CA GLY A 266 -20.21 -8.41 1.27
C GLY A 266 -19.14 -9.39 1.72
N VAL A 267 -17.98 -8.88 2.09
CA VAL A 267 -16.86 -9.65 2.63
C VAL A 267 -16.55 -9.21 4.06
N ASP A 268 -16.12 -10.16 4.87
CA ASP A 268 -15.48 -9.87 6.14
C ASP A 268 -13.95 -9.78 5.93
N PRO A 269 -13.32 -8.59 6.04
CA PRO A 269 -11.88 -8.46 5.87
C PRO A 269 -11.07 -9.25 6.90
N ALA A 270 -11.65 -9.59 8.06
CA ALA A 270 -11.00 -10.40 9.08
C ALA A 270 -10.88 -11.89 8.68
N ALA A 271 -11.66 -12.34 7.70
CA ALA A 271 -11.55 -13.70 7.15
C ALA A 271 -10.28 -13.90 6.31
N PHE A 272 -9.65 -12.84 5.84
CA PHE A 272 -8.45 -12.88 5.01
C PHE A 272 -7.18 -12.85 5.88
N THR A 273 -6.64 -14.01 6.16
CA THR A 273 -5.49 -14.19 7.04
C THR A 273 -4.36 -14.96 6.35
N VAL A 274 -3.18 -14.95 6.94
CA VAL A 274 -2.03 -15.77 6.49
C VAL A 274 -2.41 -17.25 6.27
N ARG A 275 -3.36 -17.78 7.06
CA ARG A 275 -3.80 -19.19 6.94
C ARG A 275 -4.88 -19.41 5.87
N THR A 276 -5.69 -18.42 5.55
CA THR A 276 -6.84 -18.60 4.66
C THR A 276 -6.54 -18.21 3.21
N ILE A 277 -5.63 -17.27 2.97
CA ILE A 277 -5.27 -16.80 1.62
C ILE A 277 -4.77 -17.91 0.69
N PRO A 278 -3.90 -18.87 1.10
CA PRO A 278 -3.46 -19.93 0.20
C PRO A 278 -4.63 -20.75 -0.37
N ARG A 279 -5.59 -21.11 0.47
CA ARG A 279 -6.78 -21.83 0.04
C ARG A 279 -7.65 -20.96 -0.87
N ARG A 280 -7.88 -19.70 -0.50
CA ARG A 280 -8.65 -18.77 -1.33
C ARG A 280 -8.07 -18.67 -2.76
N LEU A 281 -6.75 -18.50 -2.89
CA LEU A 281 -6.10 -18.44 -4.20
C LEU A 281 -6.24 -19.75 -5.00
N ALA A 282 -6.22 -20.89 -4.34
CA ALA A 282 -6.49 -22.17 -4.99
C ALA A 282 -7.95 -22.30 -5.47
N ASP A 283 -8.91 -21.74 -4.71
CA ASP A 283 -10.33 -21.87 -5.00
C ASP A 283 -10.80 -20.85 -6.08
N VAL A 284 -10.31 -19.58 -6.05
CA VAL A 284 -10.83 -18.50 -6.91
C VAL A 284 -9.78 -17.86 -7.82
N GLY A 285 -8.50 -18.22 -7.69
CA GLY A 285 -7.40 -17.60 -8.42
C GLY A 285 -7.00 -16.23 -7.88
N ASP A 286 -6.14 -15.53 -8.64
CA ASP A 286 -5.70 -14.17 -8.30
C ASP A 286 -6.58 -13.12 -9.00
N PRO A 287 -7.38 -12.32 -8.25
CA PRO A 287 -8.17 -11.24 -8.83
C PRO A 287 -7.32 -10.15 -9.51
N TRP A 288 -6.02 -10.09 -9.23
CA TRP A 288 -5.09 -9.11 -9.79
C TRP A 288 -4.13 -9.67 -10.85
N ALA A 289 -4.36 -10.90 -11.35
CA ALA A 289 -3.50 -11.52 -12.36
C ALA A 289 -3.25 -10.61 -13.57
N ASP A 290 -4.25 -9.84 -13.98
CA ASP A 290 -4.20 -8.95 -15.14
C ASP A 290 -4.03 -7.45 -14.77
N LEU A 291 -3.63 -7.14 -13.52
CA LEU A 291 -3.55 -5.75 -13.04
C LEU A 291 -2.80 -4.82 -14.01
N LEU A 292 -1.64 -5.22 -14.51
CA LEU A 292 -0.82 -4.38 -15.39
C LEU A 292 -1.02 -4.66 -16.89
N ALA A 293 -1.99 -5.51 -17.27
CA ALA A 293 -2.14 -5.95 -18.66
C ALA A 293 -2.65 -4.84 -19.61
N LYS A 294 -3.43 -3.91 -19.09
CA LYS A 294 -4.05 -2.83 -19.88
C LYS A 294 -3.95 -1.50 -19.13
N PRO A 295 -2.78 -0.84 -19.16
CA PRO A 295 -2.62 0.45 -18.53
C PRO A 295 -3.49 1.51 -19.24
N GLY A 296 -4.11 2.37 -18.44
CA GLY A 296 -4.92 3.49 -18.91
C GLY A 296 -4.16 4.80 -18.90
N ARG A 297 -4.84 5.88 -19.29
CA ARG A 297 -4.30 7.24 -19.31
C ARG A 297 -5.03 8.12 -18.29
N ILE A 298 -4.32 9.04 -17.66
CA ILE A 298 -4.89 9.94 -16.65
C ILE A 298 -5.23 11.33 -17.18
N ASP A 299 -5.20 11.55 -18.50
CA ASP A 299 -5.44 12.86 -19.11
C ASP A 299 -6.77 13.47 -18.67
N THR A 300 -7.86 12.69 -18.70
CA THR A 300 -9.19 13.15 -18.24
C THR A 300 -9.18 13.61 -16.78
N LEU A 301 -8.48 12.90 -15.90
CA LEU A 301 -8.35 13.31 -14.49
C LEU A 301 -7.54 14.60 -14.35
N LEU A 302 -6.51 14.79 -15.19
CA LEU A 302 -5.73 16.03 -15.23
C LEU A 302 -6.55 17.20 -15.82
N GLU A 303 -7.44 16.95 -16.78
CA GLU A 303 -8.43 17.94 -17.25
C GLU A 303 -9.39 18.33 -16.11
N TRP A 304 -9.85 17.37 -15.32
CA TRP A 304 -10.69 17.68 -14.14
C TRP A 304 -9.91 18.45 -13.07
N TRP A 305 -8.64 18.13 -12.86
CA TRP A 305 -7.76 18.92 -12.01
C TRP A 305 -7.65 20.36 -12.49
N GLN A 306 -7.44 20.59 -13.79
CA GLN A 306 -7.38 21.93 -14.37
C GLN A 306 -8.70 22.67 -14.20
N ARG A 307 -9.83 22.02 -14.46
CA ARG A 307 -11.18 22.58 -14.21
C ARG A 307 -11.30 23.01 -12.73
N ASP A 308 -10.87 22.18 -11.80
CA ASP A 308 -10.93 22.49 -10.37
C ASP A 308 -10.07 23.73 -10.01
N LEU A 309 -8.92 23.89 -10.65
CA LEU A 309 -8.09 25.09 -10.50
C LEU A 309 -8.78 26.35 -11.06
N ASP A 310 -9.41 26.24 -12.23
CA ASP A 310 -10.15 27.33 -12.86
C ASP A 310 -11.37 27.75 -12.01
N ASP A 311 -11.98 26.79 -11.31
CA ASP A 311 -13.06 27.02 -10.34
C ASP A 311 -12.56 27.55 -8.99
N GLY A 312 -11.26 27.82 -8.84
CA GLY A 312 -10.64 28.39 -7.64
C GLY A 312 -10.29 27.39 -6.54
N LEU A 313 -10.39 26.08 -6.80
CA LEU A 313 -9.91 25.05 -5.88
C LEU A 313 -8.40 24.91 -6.01
N GLY A 314 -7.69 25.22 -4.95
CA GLY A 314 -6.21 25.22 -4.93
C GLY A 314 -5.59 23.83 -4.71
N GLU A 315 -4.27 23.84 -4.57
CA GLU A 315 -3.47 22.68 -4.18
C GLU A 315 -3.84 22.22 -2.76
N LEU A 316 -3.67 20.94 -2.48
CA LEU A 316 -3.86 20.34 -1.16
C LEU A 316 -2.51 20.14 -0.44
N PRO A 317 -2.49 20.10 0.91
CA PRO A 317 -1.24 19.98 1.66
C PRO A 317 -0.45 18.73 1.32
N PHE A 318 0.87 18.90 1.11
CA PHE A 318 1.82 17.79 0.95
C PHE A 318 2.21 17.20 2.30
N PRO A 319 2.77 15.97 2.32
CA PRO A 319 3.35 15.43 3.54
C PRO A 319 4.46 16.34 4.11
N PRO A 320 4.65 16.38 5.44
CA PRO A 320 5.58 17.32 6.08
C PRO A 320 7.04 17.22 5.64
N ASP A 321 7.46 16.03 5.19
CA ASP A 321 8.82 15.72 4.73
C ASP A 321 9.08 16.07 3.24
N PHE A 322 8.05 16.49 2.52
CA PHE A 322 8.18 16.96 1.14
C PHE A 322 8.63 18.41 1.07
N PRO A 323 9.34 18.85 0.00
CA PRO A 323 9.60 20.25 -0.26
C PRO A 323 8.30 21.05 -0.31
N LYS A 324 8.33 22.29 0.18
CA LYS A 324 7.15 23.17 0.12
C LYS A 324 6.90 23.56 -1.35
N MET A 325 5.68 23.32 -1.80
CA MET A 325 5.26 23.67 -3.16
C MET A 325 4.69 25.11 -3.22
N PRO A 326 4.84 25.82 -4.35
CA PRO A 326 4.21 27.12 -4.53
C PRO A 326 2.68 27.04 -4.36
N GLY A 327 2.10 27.95 -3.59
CA GLY A 327 0.66 28.00 -3.34
C GLY A 327 0.13 26.92 -2.38
N GLU A 328 1.01 26.09 -1.81
CA GLU A 328 0.62 25.06 -0.87
C GLU A 328 0.13 25.65 0.46
N PRO A 329 -1.02 25.19 0.97
CA PRO A 329 -1.53 25.62 2.27
C PRO A 329 -0.64 25.12 3.43
N PRO A 330 -0.86 25.59 4.66
CA PRO A 330 -0.10 25.15 5.84
C PRO A 330 -0.16 23.63 6.03
N ARG A 331 0.98 23.00 6.34
CA ARG A 331 1.11 21.55 6.56
C ARG A 331 0.94 21.15 8.01
N VAL A 332 0.98 22.09 8.93
CA VAL A 332 0.87 21.81 10.37
C VAL A 332 -0.57 21.39 10.65
N GLN A 333 -0.72 20.14 11.03
CA GLN A 333 -2.03 19.64 11.43
C GLN A 333 -2.22 19.91 12.92
N PRO A 334 -3.30 20.61 13.32
CA PRO A 334 -3.59 20.84 14.73
C PRO A 334 -3.70 19.53 15.49
N SER A 335 -3.15 19.47 16.70
CA SER A 335 -3.31 18.33 17.59
C SER A 335 -4.57 18.52 18.42
N ARG A 336 -5.46 17.50 18.42
CA ARG A 336 -6.63 17.50 19.32
C ARG A 336 -6.25 17.43 20.79
N ILE A 337 -5.06 16.91 21.08
CA ILE A 337 -4.57 16.77 22.47
C ILE A 337 -4.02 18.11 22.97
N ASN A 338 -3.46 18.95 22.07
CA ASN A 338 -2.86 20.24 22.39
C ASN A 338 -3.51 21.37 21.57
N PRO A 339 -4.64 21.93 22.03
CA PRO A 339 -5.33 23.03 21.34
C PRO A 339 -4.47 24.27 21.10
N GLU A 340 -3.44 24.49 21.93
CA GLU A 340 -2.46 25.59 21.80
C GLU A 340 -1.60 25.50 20.53
N ASN A 341 -1.54 24.32 19.89
CA ASN A 341 -0.86 24.10 18.60
C ASN A 341 -1.76 24.38 17.39
N TRP A 342 -3.01 24.77 17.63
CA TRP A 342 -3.91 25.12 16.54
C TRP A 342 -3.54 26.48 15.95
N PRO A 343 -3.70 26.66 14.62
CA PRO A 343 -3.52 27.95 14.01
C PRO A 343 -4.39 29.00 14.74
N LYS A 344 -3.78 30.07 15.22
CA LYS A 344 -4.56 31.21 15.70
C LYS A 344 -5.15 31.88 14.47
N GLU A 345 -6.45 32.06 14.44
CA GLU A 345 -7.10 32.93 13.46
C GLU A 345 -6.39 34.28 13.50
N GLU A 346 -5.74 34.66 12.39
CA GLU A 346 -5.25 36.02 12.21
C GLU A 346 -6.49 36.91 12.05
N GLY A 347 -6.79 37.67 13.12
CA GLY A 347 -7.87 38.65 13.17
C GLY A 347 -7.56 39.91 12.35
#